data_35f8ff2061a6156bbfd4724d4f0c5be4
#
_entry.id   35f8ff2061a6156bbfd4724d4f0c5be4
#
_cell.length_a   1.000
_cell.length_b   1.000
_cell.length_c   1.000
_cell.angle_alpha   90.00
_cell.angle_beta   90.00
_cell.angle_gamma   90.00
#
_symmetry.space_group_name_H-M   'P 1'
#
loop_
_entity.id
_entity.type
_entity.pdbx_description
1 polymer ?
#
loop_
_entity_poly.entity_id
_entity_poly.type
_entity_poly.pdbx_seq_one_letter_code
_entity_poly.pdbx_strand_id
1 'polypeptide(L)'
;PVVFFLNKADLPTADAAGTLAAVRARLGADVLACGPDFCAADIGEALAEELAARDETLMEDYLVRGYDAQAARERGAALVRAGLVCPAVVGAALNGTGVDTLLNVLAAFCAAPQEEAGDALFRARVYKVRHEKNGGRIVFLKVLAGRLRPKENVACPEKGGTAYYKVNGLRAYSGGKSAPLAEAGPGTLCAAAGLGRVMPGDVVGADARPGMPPALRPLLSAQVLAGPELPPRRLLELLREVEDRCWAWNSAKSCSV
;
A
#
# COMPACT_ATOMS: atom_id res chain seq x y z
N PRO A 1 6.45 2.38 -7.41
CA PRO A 1 5.86 3.24 -8.42
C PRO A 1 5.02 4.36 -7.79
N VAL A 2 5.03 5.55 -8.40
CA VAL A 2 4.22 6.71 -8.04
C VAL A 2 3.39 7.10 -9.25
N VAL A 3 2.08 7.33 -9.04
CA VAL A 3 1.17 7.85 -10.07
C VAL A 3 0.51 9.10 -9.51
N PHE A 4 0.50 10.18 -10.28
CA PHE A 4 -0.14 11.43 -9.91
C PHE A 4 -1.54 11.52 -10.52
N PHE A 5 -2.53 11.90 -9.70
CA PHE A 5 -3.85 12.27 -10.18
C PHE A 5 -4.11 13.74 -9.84
N LEU A 6 -4.07 14.59 -10.87
CA LEU A 6 -4.31 16.03 -10.74
C LEU A 6 -5.82 16.25 -10.69
N ASN A 7 -6.35 16.26 -9.49
CA ASN A 7 -7.78 16.31 -9.24
C ASN A 7 -8.36 17.74 -9.36
N LYS A 8 -9.69 17.81 -9.49
CA LYS A 8 -10.46 19.06 -9.55
C LYS A 8 -10.21 19.89 -10.83
N ALA A 9 -9.90 19.23 -11.94
CA ALA A 9 -9.71 19.88 -13.23
C ALA A 9 -11.00 20.52 -13.80
N ASP A 10 -12.14 20.24 -13.21
CA ASP A 10 -13.45 20.80 -13.51
C ASP A 10 -13.68 22.21 -12.93
N LEU A 11 -12.82 22.68 -12.05
CA LEU A 11 -12.96 24.01 -11.47
C LEU A 11 -12.53 25.11 -12.47
N PRO A 12 -13.22 26.25 -12.52
CA PRO A 12 -12.87 27.35 -13.43
C PRO A 12 -11.46 27.93 -13.24
N THR A 13 -10.90 27.72 -12.05
CA THR A 13 -9.53 28.19 -11.69
C THR A 13 -8.48 27.10 -11.84
N ALA A 14 -8.84 25.94 -12.38
CA ALA A 14 -7.89 24.82 -12.53
C ALA A 14 -6.88 25.14 -13.63
N ASP A 15 -5.62 25.00 -13.28
CA ASP A 15 -4.49 25.04 -14.21
C ASP A 15 -3.72 23.72 -14.12
N ALA A 16 -4.13 22.77 -14.97
CA ALA A 16 -3.51 21.46 -15.01
C ALA A 16 -2.08 21.52 -15.52
N ALA A 17 -1.80 22.37 -16.52
CA ALA A 17 -0.46 22.49 -17.09
C ALA A 17 0.52 23.12 -16.10
N GLY A 18 0.14 24.21 -15.44
CA GLY A 18 0.95 24.84 -14.40
C GLY A 18 1.15 23.91 -13.18
N THR A 19 0.12 23.14 -12.81
CA THR A 19 0.24 22.15 -11.73
C THR A 19 1.24 21.05 -12.10
N LEU A 20 1.19 20.54 -13.33
CA LEU A 20 2.13 19.53 -13.82
C LEU A 20 3.57 20.04 -13.83
N ALA A 21 3.77 21.29 -14.32
CA ALA A 21 5.06 21.96 -14.28
C ALA A 21 5.58 22.15 -12.84
N ALA A 22 4.70 22.53 -11.91
CA ALA A 22 5.04 22.66 -10.50
C ALA A 22 5.42 21.32 -9.84
N VAL A 23 4.76 20.22 -10.19
CA VAL A 23 5.11 18.88 -9.71
C VAL A 23 6.52 18.51 -10.19
N ARG A 24 6.81 18.69 -11.48
CA ARG A 24 8.14 18.45 -12.04
C ARG A 24 9.23 19.27 -11.32
N ALA A 25 9.00 20.56 -11.16
CA ALA A 25 9.99 21.46 -10.58
C ALA A 25 10.23 21.23 -9.08
N ARG A 26 9.16 20.95 -8.30
CA ARG A 26 9.27 20.83 -6.84
C ARG A 26 9.71 19.44 -6.37
N LEU A 27 9.32 18.39 -7.07
CA LEU A 27 9.64 17.02 -6.69
C LEU A 27 10.83 16.45 -7.45
N GLY A 28 11.34 17.16 -8.48
CA GLY A 28 12.40 16.64 -9.35
C GLY A 28 11.97 15.35 -10.07
N ALA A 29 10.65 15.12 -10.20
CA ALA A 29 10.12 13.91 -10.78
C ALA A 29 10.01 14.04 -12.30
N ASP A 30 10.41 13.01 -13.04
CA ASP A 30 10.12 12.91 -14.45
C ASP A 30 8.66 12.43 -14.62
N VAL A 31 7.81 13.37 -15.02
CA VAL A 31 6.37 13.15 -15.09
C VAL A 31 5.92 12.94 -16.53
N LEU A 32 5.32 11.75 -16.77
CA LEU A 32 4.72 11.36 -18.04
C LEU A 32 3.22 11.68 -18.01
N ALA A 33 2.77 12.61 -18.85
CA ALA A 33 1.36 12.98 -18.91
C ALA A 33 0.56 11.96 -19.72
N CYS A 34 -0.40 11.29 -19.09
CA CYS A 34 -1.30 10.34 -19.73
C CYS A 34 -2.65 11.01 -20.03
N GLY A 35 -2.95 11.19 -21.32
CA GLY A 35 -4.18 11.84 -21.80
C GLY A 35 -5.42 10.95 -21.70
N PRO A 36 -6.61 11.50 -22.05
CA PRO A 36 -7.88 10.77 -22.00
C PRO A 36 -7.94 9.56 -22.96
N ASP A 37 -7.17 9.59 -24.02
CA ASP A 37 -7.11 8.51 -25.03
C ASP A 37 -6.17 7.35 -24.61
N PHE A 38 -5.55 7.45 -23.43
CA PHE A 38 -4.66 6.40 -22.93
C PHE A 38 -5.41 5.08 -22.72
N CYS A 39 -4.91 4.02 -23.38
CA CYS A 39 -5.43 2.67 -23.27
C CYS A 39 -4.35 1.72 -22.72
N ALA A 40 -4.72 0.84 -21.79
CA ALA A 40 -3.77 -0.11 -21.18
C ALA A 40 -3.24 -1.15 -22.16
N ALA A 41 -3.98 -1.47 -23.24
CA ALA A 41 -3.56 -2.42 -24.26
C ALA A 41 -2.61 -1.79 -25.28
N ASP A 42 -2.83 -0.51 -25.59
CA ASP A 42 -2.06 0.27 -26.54
C ASP A 42 -1.90 1.69 -26.02
N ILE A 43 -0.69 2.02 -25.55
CA ILE A 43 -0.40 3.31 -24.92
C ILE A 43 -0.29 4.47 -25.93
N GLY A 44 -0.32 4.18 -27.22
CA GLY A 44 -0.21 5.14 -28.31
C GLY A 44 1.24 5.53 -28.67
N GLU A 45 1.45 5.80 -29.94
CA GLU A 45 2.77 6.10 -30.48
C GLU A 45 3.41 7.35 -29.86
N ALA A 46 2.65 8.42 -29.68
CA ALA A 46 3.15 9.67 -29.10
C ALA A 46 3.70 9.47 -27.66
N LEU A 47 3.05 8.62 -26.85
CA LEU A 47 3.52 8.32 -25.51
C LEU A 47 4.73 7.37 -25.54
N ALA A 48 4.77 6.47 -26.53
CA ALA A 48 5.92 5.59 -26.74
C ALA A 48 7.18 6.40 -27.15
N GLU A 49 7.04 7.41 -27.99
CA GLU A 49 8.13 8.34 -28.31
C GLU A 49 8.64 9.09 -27.08
N GLU A 50 7.71 9.57 -26.24
CA GLU A 50 8.10 10.19 -24.96
C GLU A 50 8.84 9.23 -24.03
N LEU A 51 8.46 7.95 -23.98
CA LEU A 51 9.16 6.92 -23.21
C LEU A 51 10.51 6.58 -23.82
N ALA A 52 10.59 6.47 -25.16
CA ALA A 52 11.83 6.20 -25.89
C ALA A 52 12.88 7.30 -25.64
N ALA A 53 12.46 8.55 -25.54
CA ALA A 53 13.37 9.64 -25.15
C ALA A 53 14.01 9.47 -23.76
N ARG A 54 13.51 8.54 -22.94
CA ARG A 54 13.98 8.26 -21.57
C ARG A 54 14.62 6.87 -21.42
N ASP A 55 14.60 6.06 -22.46
CA ASP A 55 15.10 4.68 -22.44
C ASP A 55 15.81 4.36 -23.75
N GLU A 56 17.11 4.23 -23.67
CA GLU A 56 17.97 4.01 -24.83
C GLU A 56 17.59 2.73 -25.61
N THR A 57 17.27 1.66 -24.90
CA THR A 57 16.86 0.39 -25.52
C THR A 57 15.55 0.54 -26.30
N LEU A 58 14.57 1.25 -25.71
CA LEU A 58 13.30 1.50 -26.39
C LEU A 58 13.49 2.43 -27.59
N MET A 59 14.40 3.42 -27.48
CA MET A 59 14.73 4.30 -28.60
C MET A 59 15.36 3.52 -29.78
N GLU A 60 16.32 2.64 -29.48
CA GLU A 60 16.96 1.80 -30.53
C GLU A 60 15.92 0.89 -31.21
N ASP A 61 15.07 0.22 -30.43
CA ASP A 61 14.01 -0.65 -30.95
C ASP A 61 13.03 0.16 -31.83
N TYR A 62 12.63 1.35 -31.39
CA TYR A 62 11.71 2.23 -32.09
C TYR A 62 12.30 2.70 -33.43
N LEU A 63 13.59 3.07 -33.47
CA LEU A 63 14.26 3.52 -34.68
C LEU A 63 14.43 2.39 -35.72
N VAL A 64 14.61 1.14 -35.26
CA VAL A 64 14.87 -0.01 -36.17
C VAL A 64 13.57 -0.67 -36.63
N ARG A 65 12.57 -0.81 -35.75
CA ARG A 65 11.36 -1.61 -35.96
C ARG A 65 10.08 -0.78 -36.07
N GLY A 66 10.14 0.51 -35.71
CA GLY A 66 8.96 1.36 -35.55
C GLY A 66 8.24 1.13 -34.25
N TYR A 67 7.00 1.62 -34.16
CA TYR A 67 6.18 1.52 -32.98
C TYR A 67 5.75 0.07 -32.68
N ASP A 68 6.02 -0.38 -31.47
CA ASP A 68 5.53 -1.65 -30.90
C ASP A 68 4.85 -1.36 -29.55
N ALA A 69 3.53 -1.50 -29.53
CA ALA A 69 2.69 -1.22 -28.36
C ALA A 69 3.05 -2.09 -27.14
N GLN A 70 3.43 -3.35 -27.36
CA GLN A 70 3.79 -4.25 -26.27
C GLN A 70 5.15 -3.88 -25.68
N ALA A 71 6.16 -3.67 -26.52
CA ALA A 71 7.49 -3.26 -26.09
C ALA A 71 7.44 -1.92 -25.32
N ALA A 72 6.73 -0.92 -25.85
CA ALA A 72 6.56 0.38 -25.22
C ALA A 72 5.88 0.26 -23.83
N ARG A 73 4.83 -0.55 -23.72
CA ARG A 73 4.15 -0.82 -22.43
C ARG A 73 5.06 -1.52 -21.42
N GLU A 74 5.79 -2.56 -21.84
CA GLU A 74 6.67 -3.32 -20.95
C GLU A 74 7.83 -2.47 -20.43
N ARG A 75 8.45 -1.69 -21.31
CA ARG A 75 9.52 -0.77 -20.94
C ARG A 75 9.01 0.38 -20.07
N GLY A 76 7.86 0.97 -20.42
CA GLY A 76 7.18 1.98 -19.59
C GLY A 76 6.88 1.47 -18.20
N ALA A 77 6.35 0.25 -18.08
CA ALA A 77 6.11 -0.39 -16.78
C ALA A 77 7.41 -0.63 -15.98
N ALA A 78 8.52 -0.95 -16.65
CA ALA A 78 9.81 -1.10 -16.00
C ALA A 78 10.34 0.25 -15.47
N LEU A 79 10.26 1.32 -16.24
CA LEU A 79 10.65 2.68 -15.84
C LEU A 79 9.81 3.19 -14.66
N VAL A 80 8.50 2.95 -14.68
CA VAL A 80 7.60 3.32 -13.58
C VAL A 80 7.89 2.50 -12.32
N ARG A 81 8.17 1.20 -12.44
CA ARG A 81 8.56 0.36 -11.30
C ARG A 81 9.88 0.80 -10.68
N ALA A 82 10.83 1.17 -11.50
CA ALA A 82 12.13 1.71 -11.05
C ALA A 82 12.00 3.10 -10.41
N GLY A 83 10.86 3.78 -10.57
CA GLY A 83 10.65 5.14 -10.08
C GLY A 83 11.34 6.21 -10.91
N LEU A 84 11.80 5.87 -12.11
CA LEU A 84 12.44 6.80 -13.04
C LEU A 84 11.42 7.70 -13.74
N VAL A 85 10.23 7.18 -13.99
CA VAL A 85 9.10 7.89 -14.59
C VAL A 85 7.88 7.80 -13.70
N CYS A 86 7.15 8.89 -13.59
CA CYS A 86 5.92 8.98 -12.80
C CYS A 86 4.74 9.36 -13.72
N PRO A 87 3.83 8.43 -14.01
CA PRO A 87 2.62 8.75 -14.78
C PRO A 87 1.75 9.79 -14.08
N ALA A 88 1.16 10.70 -14.84
CA ALA A 88 0.22 11.69 -14.32
C ALA A 88 -1.04 11.74 -15.17
N VAL A 89 -2.18 11.76 -14.51
CA VAL A 89 -3.51 11.86 -15.10
C VAL A 89 -4.20 13.11 -14.58
N VAL A 90 -4.81 13.88 -15.47
CA VAL A 90 -5.65 15.04 -15.14
C VAL A 90 -7.10 14.60 -15.07
N GLY A 91 -7.82 15.01 -14.03
CA GLY A 91 -9.20 14.62 -13.88
C GLY A 91 -9.96 15.32 -12.78
N ALA A 92 -11.21 14.92 -12.62
CA ALA A 92 -12.11 15.39 -11.57
C ALA A 92 -12.85 14.19 -10.97
N ALA A 93 -12.39 13.72 -9.83
CA ALA A 93 -12.90 12.51 -9.20
C ALA A 93 -14.40 12.61 -8.83
N LEU A 94 -14.89 13.82 -8.55
CA LEU A 94 -16.29 14.04 -8.18
C LEU A 94 -17.26 13.67 -9.30
N ASN A 95 -16.91 13.98 -10.54
CA ASN A 95 -17.76 13.71 -11.72
C ASN A 95 -17.26 12.53 -12.56
N GLY A 96 -16.19 11.85 -12.11
CA GLY A 96 -15.61 10.67 -12.77
C GLY A 96 -14.64 10.98 -13.92
N THR A 97 -14.42 12.24 -14.28
CA THR A 97 -13.49 12.62 -15.37
C THR A 97 -12.07 12.14 -15.06
N GLY A 98 -11.43 11.44 -16.02
CA GLY A 98 -10.07 10.94 -15.91
C GLY A 98 -9.92 9.68 -15.03
N VAL A 99 -11.00 9.18 -14.41
CA VAL A 99 -10.92 7.96 -13.58
C VAL A 99 -10.63 6.72 -14.44
N ASP A 100 -11.29 6.60 -15.61
CA ASP A 100 -11.01 5.48 -16.53
C ASP A 100 -9.57 5.54 -17.05
N THR A 101 -9.05 6.72 -17.36
CA THR A 101 -7.65 6.92 -17.73
C THR A 101 -6.72 6.47 -16.61
N LEU A 102 -7.01 6.85 -15.36
CA LEU A 102 -6.23 6.41 -14.20
C LEU A 102 -6.24 4.89 -14.05
N LEU A 103 -7.38 4.23 -14.21
CA LEU A 103 -7.47 2.78 -14.13
C LEU A 103 -6.66 2.10 -15.25
N ASN A 104 -6.70 2.63 -16.48
CA ASN A 104 -5.88 2.16 -17.58
C ASN A 104 -4.38 2.33 -17.32
N VAL A 105 -3.96 3.48 -16.76
CA VAL A 105 -2.57 3.72 -16.37
C VAL A 105 -2.11 2.73 -15.31
N LEU A 106 -2.94 2.46 -14.30
CA LEU A 106 -2.65 1.45 -13.28
C LEU A 106 -2.54 0.05 -13.88
N ALA A 107 -3.43 -0.31 -14.81
CA ALA A 107 -3.40 -1.61 -15.49
C ALA A 107 -2.17 -1.78 -16.41
N ALA A 108 -1.72 -0.69 -17.07
CA ALA A 108 -0.56 -0.73 -17.97
C ALA A 108 0.77 -0.78 -17.20
N PHE A 109 0.93 0.07 -16.20
CA PHE A 109 2.23 0.34 -15.58
C PHE A 109 2.39 -0.20 -14.16
N CYS A 110 1.29 -0.43 -13.44
CA CYS A 110 1.33 -1.02 -12.10
C CYS A 110 0.98 -2.51 -12.18
N ALA A 111 1.93 -3.30 -12.62
CA ALA A 111 1.76 -4.76 -12.64
C ALA A 111 1.41 -5.28 -11.24
N ALA A 112 0.56 -6.31 -11.19
CA ALA A 112 0.38 -7.09 -9.97
C ALA A 112 1.75 -7.57 -9.46
N PRO A 113 1.97 -7.66 -8.14
CA PRO A 113 3.18 -8.25 -7.60
C PRO A 113 3.37 -9.61 -8.29
N GLN A 114 4.53 -9.81 -8.92
CA GLN A 114 4.88 -11.14 -9.38
C GLN A 114 4.80 -12.04 -8.15
N GLU A 115 3.97 -13.08 -8.23
CA GLU A 115 4.02 -14.16 -7.27
C GLU A 115 5.47 -14.64 -7.30
N GLU A 116 6.19 -14.47 -6.18
CA GLU A 116 7.42 -15.23 -5.99
C GLU A 116 6.94 -16.70 -5.95
N ALA A 117 6.79 -17.27 -7.14
CA ALA A 117 6.37 -18.63 -7.35
C ALA A 117 7.47 -19.53 -6.81
N GLY A 118 7.16 -20.35 -5.85
CA GLY A 118 8.06 -21.35 -5.34
C GLY A 118 7.91 -21.54 -3.84
N ASP A 119 8.71 -22.42 -3.27
CA ASP A 119 8.80 -22.78 -1.84
C ASP A 119 9.35 -21.64 -0.95
N ALA A 120 9.05 -20.39 -1.29
CA ALA A 120 9.44 -19.26 -0.48
C ALA A 120 8.78 -19.35 0.91
N LEU A 121 9.56 -19.12 1.94
CA LEU A 121 9.07 -19.08 3.32
C LEU A 121 8.02 -17.98 3.47
N PHE A 122 6.98 -18.26 4.23
CA PHE A 122 5.90 -17.30 4.49
C PHE A 122 6.43 -15.99 5.05
N ARG A 123 6.02 -14.88 4.43
CA ARG A 123 6.30 -13.52 4.86
C ARG A 123 5.10 -12.62 4.56
N ALA A 124 4.66 -11.86 5.54
CA ALA A 124 3.56 -10.92 5.37
C ALA A 124 3.81 -9.62 6.14
N ARG A 125 3.18 -8.53 5.69
CA ARG A 125 3.17 -7.23 6.39
C ARG A 125 1.83 -6.99 7.04
N VAL A 126 1.86 -6.60 8.29
CA VAL A 126 0.69 -6.13 9.02
C VAL A 126 0.36 -4.72 8.55
N TYR A 127 -0.87 -4.47 8.10
CA TYR A 127 -1.28 -3.13 7.68
C TYR A 127 -2.40 -2.54 8.56
N LYS A 128 -3.10 -3.38 9.34
CA LYS A 128 -4.17 -2.94 10.23
C LYS A 128 -4.39 -3.95 11.35
N VAL A 129 -4.79 -3.45 12.51
CA VAL A 129 -5.30 -4.26 13.62
C VAL A 129 -6.69 -3.79 14.01
N ARG A 130 -7.58 -4.70 14.32
CA ARG A 130 -8.94 -4.41 14.78
C ARG A 130 -9.31 -5.33 15.94
N HIS A 131 -10.05 -4.79 16.91
CA HIS A 131 -10.66 -5.55 17.97
C HIS A 131 -12.13 -5.86 17.61
N GLU A 132 -12.55 -7.10 17.80
CA GLU A 132 -13.95 -7.51 17.68
C GLU A 132 -14.70 -7.16 18.97
N LYS A 133 -16.03 -7.12 18.90
CA LYS A 133 -16.89 -6.81 20.05
C LYS A 133 -16.71 -7.79 21.23
N ASN A 134 -16.30 -9.01 20.96
CA ASN A 134 -15.98 -10.06 21.93
C ASN A 134 -14.56 -9.98 22.51
N GLY A 135 -13.81 -8.91 22.22
CA GLY A 135 -12.43 -8.70 22.66
C GLY A 135 -11.38 -9.44 21.83
N GLY A 136 -11.79 -10.18 20.79
CA GLY A 136 -10.87 -10.85 19.87
C GLY A 136 -10.05 -9.85 19.04
N ARG A 137 -8.73 -10.09 18.92
CA ARG A 137 -7.83 -9.28 18.12
C ARG A 137 -7.66 -9.89 16.74
N ILE A 138 -7.94 -9.10 15.70
CA ILE A 138 -7.78 -9.50 14.29
C ILE A 138 -6.69 -8.65 13.65
N VAL A 139 -5.74 -9.32 13.04
CA VAL A 139 -4.58 -8.73 12.36
C VAL A 139 -4.76 -8.84 10.86
N PHE A 140 -4.75 -7.73 10.17
CA PHE A 140 -4.87 -7.67 8.73
C PHE A 140 -3.49 -7.69 8.08
N LEU A 141 -3.29 -8.60 7.15
CA LEU A 141 -2.02 -8.94 6.53
C LEU A 141 -2.07 -8.76 5.02
N LYS A 142 -0.99 -8.26 4.44
CA LYS A 142 -0.66 -8.44 3.02
C LYS A 142 0.42 -9.51 2.94
N VAL A 143 0.11 -10.63 2.31
CA VAL A 143 1.09 -11.69 2.07
C VAL A 143 2.09 -11.21 1.01
N LEU A 144 3.38 -11.28 1.30
CA LEU A 144 4.47 -10.82 0.44
C LEU A 144 5.14 -12.00 -0.28
N ALA A 145 5.28 -13.14 0.42
CA ALA A 145 5.89 -14.36 -0.10
C ALA A 145 5.34 -15.58 0.64
N GLY A 146 5.48 -16.76 0.04
CA GLY A 146 5.03 -18.01 0.62
C GLY A 146 3.51 -18.09 0.80
N ARG A 147 3.06 -19.00 1.63
CA ARG A 147 1.64 -19.27 1.87
C ARG A 147 1.36 -19.36 3.36
N LEU A 148 0.15 -19.01 3.76
CA LEU A 148 -0.31 -19.10 5.14
C LEU A 148 -1.61 -19.90 5.21
N ARG A 149 -1.65 -20.88 6.12
CA ARG A 149 -2.85 -21.68 6.39
C ARG A 149 -3.29 -21.53 7.84
N PRO A 150 -4.57 -21.73 8.15
CA PRO A 150 -5.04 -21.84 9.52
C PRO A 150 -4.28 -22.95 10.27
N LYS A 151 -4.05 -22.73 11.57
CA LYS A 151 -3.36 -23.64 12.50
C LYS A 151 -1.82 -23.67 12.35
N GLU A 152 -1.24 -23.00 11.36
CA GLU A 152 0.22 -22.84 11.26
C GLU A 152 0.76 -21.89 12.33
N ASN A 153 2.03 -22.08 12.68
CA ASN A 153 2.76 -21.19 13.57
C ASN A 153 3.50 -20.12 12.77
N VAL A 154 3.32 -18.88 13.16
CA VAL A 154 3.91 -17.72 12.50
C VAL A 154 4.84 -17.00 13.46
N ALA A 155 6.05 -16.73 13.01
CA ALA A 155 7.01 -15.90 13.73
C ALA A 155 6.53 -14.44 13.75
N CYS A 156 6.46 -13.85 14.91
CA CYS A 156 6.02 -12.47 15.13
C CYS A 156 7.06 -11.71 15.95
N PRO A 157 7.30 -10.42 15.66
CA PRO A 157 8.23 -9.62 16.45
C PRO A 157 7.68 -9.36 17.84
N GLU A 158 8.55 -9.46 18.85
CA GLU A 158 8.29 -9.10 20.25
C GLU A 158 9.43 -8.27 20.83
N LYS A 159 9.18 -7.70 22.04
CA LYS A 159 10.23 -7.00 22.78
C LYS A 159 11.32 -7.99 23.16
N GLY A 160 12.47 -7.87 22.50
CA GLY A 160 13.64 -8.70 22.77
C GLY A 160 13.82 -9.90 21.83
N GLY A 161 13.01 -10.05 20.80
CA GLY A 161 13.21 -11.13 19.83
C GLY A 161 11.99 -11.47 18.99
N THR A 162 11.83 -12.74 18.73
CA THR A 162 10.75 -13.30 17.90
C THR A 162 10.01 -14.37 18.70
N ALA A 163 8.69 -14.32 18.69
CA ALA A 163 7.84 -15.36 19.26
C ALA A 163 6.98 -16.02 18.17
N TYR A 164 6.58 -17.25 18.42
CA TYR A 164 5.74 -18.02 17.47
C TYR A 164 4.31 -18.08 17.95
N TYR A 165 3.39 -17.70 17.09
CA TYR A 165 1.95 -17.68 17.39
C TYR A 165 1.18 -18.53 16.40
N LYS A 166 0.22 -19.29 16.93
CA LYS A 166 -0.65 -20.13 16.11
C LYS A 166 -1.79 -19.31 15.51
N VAL A 167 -1.94 -19.40 14.19
CA VAL A 167 -3.06 -18.80 13.47
C VAL A 167 -4.34 -19.58 13.76
N ASN A 168 -5.28 -18.97 14.46
CA ASN A 168 -6.55 -19.63 14.82
C ASN A 168 -7.50 -19.69 13.64
N GLY A 169 -7.43 -18.75 12.70
CA GLY A 169 -8.23 -18.73 11.49
C GLY A 169 -7.81 -17.60 10.56
N LEU A 170 -8.10 -17.81 9.27
CA LEU A 170 -7.91 -16.84 8.21
C LEU A 170 -9.25 -16.43 7.61
N ARG A 171 -9.40 -15.15 7.27
CA ARG A 171 -10.60 -14.60 6.62
C ARG A 171 -10.22 -13.60 5.54
N ALA A 172 -10.96 -13.62 4.42
CA ALA A 172 -10.98 -12.51 3.47
C ALA A 172 -12.08 -11.53 3.87
N TYR A 173 -11.81 -10.23 3.72
CA TYR A 173 -12.79 -9.17 3.96
C TYR A 173 -13.08 -8.43 2.65
N SER A 174 -14.38 -8.19 2.41
CA SER A 174 -14.87 -7.30 1.37
C SER A 174 -15.88 -6.35 2.00
N GLY A 175 -15.45 -5.12 2.25
CA GLY A 175 -16.22 -4.16 3.04
C GLY A 175 -16.52 -4.69 4.45
N GLY A 176 -17.81 -4.77 4.81
CA GLY A 176 -18.27 -5.30 6.11
C GLY A 176 -18.42 -6.81 6.19
N LYS A 177 -18.34 -7.51 5.05
CA LYS A 177 -18.51 -8.97 4.98
C LYS A 177 -17.17 -9.69 5.08
N SER A 178 -17.17 -10.86 5.71
CA SER A 178 -15.97 -11.71 5.77
C SER A 178 -16.31 -13.15 5.40
N ALA A 179 -15.38 -13.82 4.72
CA ALA A 179 -15.44 -15.23 4.39
C ALA A 179 -14.19 -15.95 4.90
N PRO A 180 -14.30 -17.20 5.37
CA PRO A 180 -13.13 -17.97 5.76
C PRO A 180 -12.25 -18.28 4.55
N LEU A 181 -10.93 -18.30 4.76
CA LEU A 181 -9.93 -18.70 3.78
C LEU A 181 -9.26 -19.98 4.25
N ALA A 182 -9.13 -20.93 3.31
CA ALA A 182 -8.34 -22.14 3.53
C ALA A 182 -6.84 -21.87 3.45
N GLU A 183 -6.43 -20.92 2.60
CA GLU A 183 -5.03 -20.54 2.37
C GLU A 183 -4.95 -19.09 1.86
N ALA A 184 -3.89 -18.39 2.19
CA ALA A 184 -3.56 -17.07 1.67
C ALA A 184 -2.16 -17.10 1.03
N GLY A 185 -2.08 -16.87 -0.28
CA GLY A 185 -0.84 -16.80 -1.07
C GLY A 185 -0.34 -15.38 -1.28
N PRO A 186 0.78 -15.20 -1.99
CA PRO A 186 1.39 -13.91 -2.27
C PRO A 186 0.39 -12.92 -2.92
N GLY A 187 0.47 -11.64 -2.54
CA GLY A 187 -0.46 -10.61 -3.01
C GLY A 187 -1.80 -10.58 -2.28
N THR A 188 -2.18 -11.66 -1.58
CA THR A 188 -3.48 -11.75 -0.89
C THR A 188 -3.54 -10.81 0.30
N LEU A 189 -4.66 -10.08 0.42
CA LEU A 189 -5.05 -9.36 1.62
C LEU A 189 -5.96 -10.25 2.46
N CYS A 190 -5.51 -10.62 3.65
CA CYS A 190 -6.27 -11.47 4.55
C CYS A 190 -6.24 -10.95 5.98
N ALA A 191 -7.08 -11.50 6.82
CA ALA A 191 -7.09 -11.23 8.24
C ALA A 191 -6.87 -12.53 9.02
N ALA A 192 -5.97 -12.48 9.99
CA ALA A 192 -5.60 -13.61 10.83
C ALA A 192 -5.96 -13.32 12.30
N ALA A 193 -6.48 -14.32 12.99
CA ALA A 193 -6.67 -14.30 14.43
C ALA A 193 -5.58 -15.15 15.09
N GLY A 194 -5.13 -14.72 16.28
CA GLY A 194 -4.15 -15.47 17.08
C GLY A 194 -2.71 -14.95 17.03
N LEU A 195 -2.41 -13.94 16.20
CA LEU A 195 -1.07 -13.40 16.04
C LEU A 195 -0.72 -12.38 17.14
N GLY A 196 -0.42 -12.76 18.34
CA GLY A 196 0.17 -11.95 19.41
C GLY A 196 -0.09 -10.44 19.39
N ARG A 197 0.88 -9.66 19.85
CA ARG A 197 0.78 -8.17 19.90
C ARG A 197 1.52 -7.49 18.73
N VAL A 198 1.39 -8.02 17.52
CA VAL A 198 1.96 -7.36 16.33
C VAL A 198 1.24 -6.03 16.06
N MET A 199 1.97 -5.06 15.53
CA MET A 199 1.47 -3.71 15.22
C MET A 199 1.44 -3.48 13.69
N PRO A 200 0.62 -2.53 13.21
CA PRO A 200 0.70 -2.11 11.81
C PRO A 200 2.12 -1.69 11.45
N GLY A 201 2.61 -2.14 10.29
CA GLY A 201 3.99 -1.96 9.83
C GLY A 201 4.89 -3.15 10.10
N ASP A 202 4.60 -3.99 11.09
CA ASP A 202 5.40 -5.19 11.39
C ASP A 202 5.41 -6.17 10.22
N VAL A 203 6.53 -6.86 10.11
CA VAL A 203 6.69 -8.02 9.22
C VAL A 203 6.63 -9.28 10.06
N VAL A 204 5.81 -10.23 9.64
CA VAL A 204 5.63 -11.53 10.28
C VAL A 204 6.04 -12.65 9.33
N GLY A 205 6.45 -13.78 9.87
CA GLY A 205 6.97 -14.94 9.11
C GLY A 205 8.49 -14.95 9.07
N ALA A 206 9.11 -15.36 7.96
CA ALA A 206 10.56 -15.63 7.84
C ALA A 206 11.34 -14.43 8.27
N ASP A 207 11.20 -13.26 8.03
CA ASP A 207 11.98 -12.10 8.47
C ASP A 207 11.22 -11.27 9.52
N ALA A 208 10.65 -11.93 10.53
CA ALA A 208 9.86 -11.26 11.55
C ALA A 208 10.63 -10.10 12.20
N ARG A 209 10.13 -8.88 12.00
CA ARG A 209 10.74 -7.66 12.53
C ARG A 209 9.71 -6.58 12.80
N PRO A 210 9.95 -5.70 13.77
CA PRO A 210 9.12 -4.53 13.98
C PRO A 210 9.07 -3.64 12.74
N GLY A 211 7.92 -3.00 12.53
CA GLY A 211 7.75 -1.98 11.53
C GLY A 211 8.60 -0.75 11.84
N MET A 212 8.90 0.03 10.80
CA MET A 212 9.51 1.35 11.00
C MET A 212 8.55 2.25 11.77
N PRO A 213 9.04 2.99 12.77
CA PRO A 213 8.21 3.97 13.46
C PRO A 213 7.68 5.02 12.46
N PRO A 214 6.48 5.58 12.68
CA PRO A 214 5.93 6.60 11.81
C PRO A 214 6.89 7.79 11.73
N ALA A 215 7.07 8.31 10.50
CA ALA A 215 7.93 9.48 10.26
C ALA A 215 7.41 10.75 10.96
N LEU A 216 6.10 10.84 11.17
CA LEU A 216 5.47 11.96 11.86
C LEU A 216 5.46 11.71 13.38
N ARG A 217 6.07 12.63 14.12
CA ARG A 217 6.01 12.63 15.58
C ARG A 217 4.83 13.51 16.03
N PRO A 218 4.01 13.06 17.00
CA PRO A 218 2.98 13.90 17.58
C PRO A 218 3.59 15.18 18.17
N LEU A 219 3.03 16.33 17.82
CA LEU A 219 3.45 17.64 18.37
C LEU A 219 2.73 17.97 19.65
N LEU A 220 1.59 17.33 19.90
CA LEU A 220 0.78 17.56 21.08
C LEU A 220 0.64 16.26 21.87
N SER A 221 0.66 16.39 23.19
CA SER A 221 0.38 15.30 24.13
C SER A 221 -0.72 15.73 25.11
N ALA A 222 -1.55 14.78 25.51
CA ALA A 222 -2.57 14.99 26.51
C ALA A 222 -2.52 13.87 27.55
N GLN A 223 -2.74 14.22 28.80
CA GLN A 223 -2.90 13.25 29.88
C GLN A 223 -4.36 12.83 29.94
N VAL A 224 -4.62 11.52 29.95
CA VAL A 224 -5.96 10.97 30.12
C VAL A 224 -6.05 10.41 31.51
N LEU A 225 -6.96 10.97 32.34
CA LEU A 225 -7.19 10.55 33.68
C LEU A 225 -8.44 9.66 33.75
N ALA A 226 -8.38 8.62 34.58
CA ALA A 226 -9.53 7.79 34.84
C ALA A 226 -10.57 8.58 35.66
N GLY A 227 -11.82 8.59 35.20
CA GLY A 227 -12.93 9.11 35.99
C GLY A 227 -13.31 8.17 37.14
N PRO A 228 -14.14 8.63 38.07
CA PRO A 228 -14.50 7.84 39.28
C PRO A 228 -15.20 6.51 38.97
N GLU A 229 -15.86 6.42 37.81
CA GLU A 229 -16.59 5.22 37.40
C GLU A 229 -15.75 4.27 36.51
N LEU A 230 -14.56 4.70 36.06
CA LEU A 230 -13.71 3.93 35.18
C LEU A 230 -12.41 3.52 35.87
N PRO A 231 -12.24 2.22 36.23
CA PRO A 231 -11.02 1.74 36.86
C PRO A 231 -9.79 2.02 35.98
N PRO A 232 -8.64 2.45 36.55
CA PRO A 232 -7.41 2.75 35.77
C PRO A 232 -6.97 1.61 34.85
N ARG A 233 -7.13 0.36 35.31
CA ARG A 233 -6.85 -0.82 34.49
C ARG A 233 -7.72 -0.88 33.24
N ARG A 234 -9.00 -0.58 33.34
CA ARG A 234 -9.91 -0.57 32.19
C ARG A 234 -9.62 0.58 31.25
N LEU A 235 -9.27 1.75 31.77
CA LEU A 235 -8.78 2.87 30.95
C LEU A 235 -7.55 2.47 30.14
N LEU A 236 -6.57 1.81 30.78
CA LEU A 236 -5.36 1.34 30.09
C LEU A 236 -5.67 0.34 28.96
N GLU A 237 -6.62 -0.58 29.18
CA GLU A 237 -7.08 -1.53 28.17
C GLU A 237 -7.69 -0.80 26.97
N LEU A 238 -8.57 0.18 27.21
CA LEU A 238 -9.19 0.99 26.16
C LEU A 238 -8.17 1.82 25.38
N LEU A 239 -7.20 2.43 26.07
CA LEU A 239 -6.12 3.19 25.43
C LEU A 239 -5.26 2.28 24.55
N ARG A 240 -4.99 1.05 24.96
CA ARG A 240 -4.28 0.05 24.14
C ARG A 240 -5.08 -0.37 22.91
N GLU A 241 -6.41 -0.48 23.03
CA GLU A 241 -7.26 -0.73 21.85
C GLU A 241 -7.20 0.43 20.84
N VAL A 242 -7.13 1.67 21.32
CA VAL A 242 -6.96 2.86 20.46
C VAL A 242 -5.58 2.87 19.83
N GLU A 243 -4.52 2.55 20.58
CA GLU A 243 -3.15 2.43 20.07
C GLU A 243 -3.06 1.41 18.95
N ASP A 244 -3.66 0.25 19.10
CA ASP A 244 -3.69 -0.81 18.08
C ASP A 244 -4.40 -0.38 16.79
N ARG A 245 -5.36 0.57 16.88
CA ARG A 245 -6.09 1.09 15.71
C ARG A 245 -5.38 2.22 14.98
N CYS A 246 -4.59 2.99 15.71
CA CYS A 246 -3.95 4.21 15.23
C CYS A 246 -2.44 4.00 15.11
N TRP A 247 -1.96 3.60 13.94
CA TRP A 247 -0.53 3.42 13.68
C TRP A 247 0.31 4.70 13.97
N ALA A 248 -0.28 5.89 13.86
CA ALA A 248 0.37 7.16 14.19
C ALA A 248 0.32 7.51 15.68
N TRP A 249 -0.40 6.77 16.50
CA TRP A 249 -0.51 6.99 17.93
C TRP A 249 0.60 6.21 18.64
N ASN A 250 1.69 6.89 18.93
CA ASN A 250 2.67 6.37 19.87
C ASN A 250 2.20 6.77 21.26
N SER A 251 1.58 5.86 22.01
CA SER A 251 1.34 6.10 23.43
C SER A 251 2.70 6.31 24.08
N ALA A 252 2.98 7.54 24.45
CA ALA A 252 4.21 7.87 25.14
C ALA A 252 4.31 6.98 26.37
N LYS A 253 5.49 6.42 26.57
CA LYS A 253 5.87 5.43 27.59
C LYS A 253 5.81 5.96 29.04
N SER A 254 4.76 6.63 29.43
CA SER A 254 4.57 7.01 30.83
C SER A 254 3.11 6.97 31.22
N CYS A 255 2.56 5.78 31.39
CA CYS A 255 1.57 5.60 32.44
C CYS A 255 2.34 5.48 33.78
N SER A 256 2.67 6.58 34.41
CA SER A 256 2.89 6.60 35.83
C SER A 256 1.52 6.46 36.47
N VAL A 257 1.26 5.30 37.10
CA VAL A 257 0.17 5.04 38.03
C VAL A 257 0.47 5.76 39.32
#